data_8fa810a2f262c330f60e86fcd069bf08
#
_entry.id   8fa810a2f262c330f60e86fcd069bf08
#
_cell.length_a   1.000
_cell.length_b   1.000
_cell.length_c   1.000
_cell.angle_alpha   90.00
_cell.angle_beta   90.00
_cell.angle_gamma   90.00
#
_symmetry.space_group_name_H-M   'P 1'
#
loop_
_entity.id
_entity.type
_entity.pdbx_description
1 polymer ?
#
loop_
_entity_poly.entity_id
_entity_poly.type
_entity_poly.pdbx_seq_one_letter_code
_entity_poly.pdbx_strand_id
1 'polypeptide(L)'
;MEEKKRHSFGGSIGFVLAAAGSAVGLGNIWRFPYLAAKDGGGLFLVVYIILALTFGYTLLTTEIAIGRKTKQSPLTAYTKLHDKWGFLGAIASIIPVIIMPYYCTIGGWVVKYFFVFLTGHGADAAQDGFFTGFITSQWEPIITFVIFLAVSAFIVFRGVNKGIESTSKIIMPILLVMILGIAIFSLTLKNTNDAGEVVTG
;
A
#
# COMPACT_ATOMS: atom_id res chain seq x y z
N MET A 1 16.46 -34.19 9.76
CA MET A 1 15.69 -32.94 9.77
C MET A 1 15.31 -32.67 8.33
N GLU A 2 14.06 -32.89 7.95
CA GLU A 2 13.59 -32.53 6.61
C GLU A 2 13.67 -31.00 6.43
N GLU A 3 14.43 -30.56 5.46
CA GLU A 3 14.47 -29.15 5.03
C GLU A 3 13.08 -28.78 4.51
N LYS A 4 12.31 -28.10 5.34
CA LYS A 4 10.99 -27.58 4.98
C LYS A 4 11.17 -26.71 3.72
N LYS A 5 10.78 -27.23 2.55
CA LYS A 5 10.84 -26.48 1.27
C LYS A 5 10.16 -25.14 1.45
N ARG A 6 10.94 -24.06 1.50
CA ARG A 6 10.41 -22.70 1.56
C ARG A 6 9.70 -22.40 0.25
N HIS A 7 8.48 -21.93 0.33
CA HIS A 7 7.76 -21.40 -0.81
C HIS A 7 8.47 -20.13 -1.29
N SER A 8 9.07 -20.19 -2.48
CA SER A 8 9.67 -19.05 -3.18
C SER A 8 8.71 -18.57 -4.26
N PHE A 9 8.85 -17.33 -4.73
CA PHE A 9 8.06 -16.80 -5.83
C PHE A 9 8.22 -17.67 -7.09
N GLY A 10 7.12 -17.83 -7.85
CA GLY A 10 7.07 -18.69 -9.04
C GLY A 10 7.78 -18.11 -10.28
N GLY A 11 8.41 -16.92 -10.16
CA GLY A 11 9.16 -16.28 -11.23
C GLY A 11 9.45 -14.81 -10.97
N SER A 12 10.25 -14.19 -11.84
CA SER A 12 10.65 -12.77 -11.72
C SER A 12 9.45 -11.82 -11.76
N ILE A 13 8.48 -12.07 -12.63
CA ILE A 13 7.28 -11.23 -12.75
C ILE A 13 6.43 -11.32 -11.47
N GLY A 14 6.23 -12.54 -10.93
CA GLY A 14 5.50 -12.71 -9.66
C GLY A 14 6.16 -11.98 -8.50
N PHE A 15 7.49 -12.03 -8.41
CA PHE A 15 8.25 -11.27 -7.43
C PHE A 15 8.08 -9.75 -7.60
N VAL A 16 8.21 -9.24 -8.82
CA VAL A 16 8.08 -7.80 -9.11
C VAL A 16 6.68 -7.30 -8.77
N LEU A 17 5.62 -8.03 -9.17
CA LEU A 17 4.24 -7.63 -8.85
C LEU A 17 3.93 -7.72 -7.35
N ALA A 18 4.47 -8.71 -6.65
CA ALA A 18 4.31 -8.80 -5.20
C ALA A 18 5.10 -7.69 -4.48
N ALA A 19 6.32 -7.36 -4.92
CA ALA A 19 7.11 -6.25 -4.39
C ALA A 19 6.42 -4.91 -4.66
N ALA A 20 5.89 -4.69 -5.88
CA ALA A 20 5.12 -3.51 -6.21
C ALA A 20 3.84 -3.42 -5.36
N GLY A 21 3.11 -4.53 -5.18
CA GLY A 21 1.92 -4.59 -4.33
C GLY A 21 2.20 -4.29 -2.86
N SER A 22 3.39 -4.66 -2.38
CA SER A 22 3.84 -4.30 -1.03
C SER A 22 4.25 -2.82 -0.91
N ALA A 23 4.78 -2.23 -1.99
CA ALA A 23 5.23 -0.84 -2.01
C ALA A 23 4.08 0.16 -2.25
N VAL A 24 3.08 -0.21 -3.07
CA VAL A 24 1.93 0.64 -3.36
C VAL A 24 0.92 0.52 -2.24
N GLY A 25 0.90 1.52 -1.37
CA GLY A 25 -0.03 1.62 -0.24
C GLY A 25 -0.98 2.80 -0.38
N LEU A 26 -1.87 2.93 0.60
CA LEU A 26 -2.83 4.05 0.68
C LEU A 26 -2.14 5.42 0.61
N GLY A 27 -0.96 5.55 1.22
CA GLY A 27 -0.19 6.78 1.19
C GLY A 27 0.17 7.25 -0.23
N ASN A 28 0.47 6.32 -1.12
CA ASN A 28 0.86 6.61 -2.50
C ASN A 28 -0.33 7.11 -3.34
N ILE A 29 -1.54 6.63 -3.02
CA ILE A 29 -2.73 6.91 -3.83
C ILE A 29 -3.42 8.20 -3.38
N TRP A 30 -3.50 8.46 -2.08
CA TRP A 30 -4.24 9.62 -1.58
C TRP A 30 -3.33 10.72 -1.01
N ARG A 31 -2.37 10.36 -0.15
CA ARG A 31 -1.55 11.35 0.57
C ARG A 31 -0.46 11.95 -0.31
N PHE A 32 0.18 11.14 -1.15
CA PHE A 32 1.26 11.62 -2.01
C PHE A 32 0.81 12.68 -3.01
N PRO A 33 -0.30 12.52 -3.77
CA PRO A 33 -0.79 13.57 -4.66
C PRO A 33 -1.14 14.86 -3.92
N TYR A 34 -1.76 14.75 -2.74
CA TYR A 34 -2.07 15.89 -1.90
C TYR A 34 -0.82 16.65 -1.47
N LEU A 35 0.20 15.95 -0.98
CA LEU A 35 1.47 16.57 -0.59
C LEU A 35 2.20 17.17 -1.79
N ALA A 36 2.21 16.49 -2.93
CA ALA A 36 2.81 17.01 -4.14
C ALA A 36 2.16 18.34 -4.57
N ALA A 37 0.84 18.42 -4.53
CA ALA A 37 0.13 19.65 -4.86
C ALA A 37 0.39 20.78 -3.83
N LYS A 38 0.46 20.45 -2.54
CA LYS A 38 0.64 21.42 -1.45
C LYS A 38 2.07 21.95 -1.35
N ASP A 39 3.07 21.09 -1.55
CA ASP A 39 4.47 21.35 -1.19
C ASP A 39 5.36 21.62 -2.42
N GLY A 40 4.82 22.28 -3.45
CA GLY A 40 5.59 22.77 -4.59
C GLY A 40 5.45 21.99 -5.90
N GLY A 41 4.49 21.08 -6.01
CA GLY A 41 4.11 20.43 -7.27
C GLY A 41 5.27 19.73 -7.98
N GLY A 42 5.70 20.28 -9.11
CA GLY A 42 6.76 19.70 -9.93
C GLY A 42 8.11 19.61 -9.21
N LEU A 43 8.49 20.58 -8.39
CA LEU A 43 9.74 20.54 -7.63
C LEU A 43 9.74 19.39 -6.60
N PHE A 44 8.61 19.22 -5.90
CA PHE A 44 8.43 18.07 -5.00
C PHE A 44 8.64 16.75 -5.73
N LEU A 45 8.07 16.57 -6.93
CA LEU A 45 8.22 15.36 -7.73
C LEU A 45 9.68 15.13 -8.16
N VAL A 46 10.40 16.17 -8.58
CA VAL A 46 11.81 16.05 -8.96
C VAL A 46 12.65 15.57 -7.78
N VAL A 47 12.51 16.21 -6.61
CA VAL A 47 13.23 15.81 -5.40
C VAL A 47 12.87 14.36 -5.00
N TYR A 48 11.59 14.01 -5.05
CA TYR A 48 11.14 12.65 -4.76
C TYR A 48 11.77 11.61 -5.70
N ILE A 49 11.81 11.88 -7.01
CA ILE A 49 12.42 10.97 -8.00
C ILE A 49 13.91 10.79 -7.72
N ILE A 50 14.64 11.86 -7.44
CA ILE A 50 16.06 11.79 -7.09
C ILE A 50 16.27 10.92 -5.85
N LEU A 51 15.50 11.14 -4.79
CA LEU A 51 15.57 10.35 -3.57
C LEU A 51 15.17 8.88 -3.79
N ALA A 52 14.16 8.63 -4.59
CA ALA A 52 13.74 7.26 -4.91
C ALA A 52 14.81 6.50 -5.70
N LEU A 53 15.46 7.13 -6.66
CA LEU A 53 16.50 6.52 -7.48
C LEU A 53 17.85 6.37 -6.72
N THR A 54 18.12 7.19 -5.74
CA THR A 54 19.35 7.11 -4.93
C THR A 54 19.13 6.28 -3.67
N PHE A 55 18.42 6.82 -2.69
CA PHE A 55 18.20 6.13 -1.42
C PHE A 55 17.27 4.92 -1.54
N GLY A 56 16.13 5.09 -2.22
CA GLY A 56 15.13 4.03 -2.36
C GLY A 56 15.69 2.80 -3.05
N TYR A 57 16.37 2.99 -4.18
CA TYR A 57 17.01 1.91 -4.92
C TYR A 57 18.08 1.20 -4.10
N THR A 58 18.95 1.96 -3.41
CA THR A 58 20.02 1.40 -2.59
C THR A 58 19.49 0.59 -1.42
N LEU A 59 18.49 1.13 -0.70
CA LEU A 59 17.87 0.44 0.43
C LEU A 59 17.19 -0.86 -0.03
N LEU A 60 16.36 -0.80 -1.07
CA LEU A 60 15.65 -1.96 -1.60
C LEU A 60 16.62 -3.05 -2.06
N THR A 61 17.68 -2.68 -2.78
CA THR A 61 18.70 -3.62 -3.24
C THR A 61 19.41 -4.29 -2.07
N THR A 62 19.73 -3.53 -1.03
CA THR A 62 20.38 -4.03 0.19
C THR A 62 19.46 -5.02 0.93
N GLU A 63 18.20 -4.70 1.13
CA GLU A 63 17.24 -5.58 1.80
C GLU A 63 17.04 -6.89 1.03
N ILE A 64 16.90 -6.82 -0.30
CA ILE A 64 16.80 -8.01 -1.15
C ILE A 64 18.08 -8.85 -1.05
N ALA A 65 19.27 -8.24 -1.05
CA ALA A 65 20.54 -8.94 -0.93
C ALA A 65 20.66 -9.65 0.42
N ILE A 66 20.28 -8.98 1.53
CA ILE A 66 20.24 -9.58 2.87
C ILE A 66 19.30 -10.77 2.90
N GLY A 67 18.07 -10.60 2.38
CA GLY A 67 17.08 -11.67 2.35
C GLY A 67 17.54 -12.88 1.53
N ARG A 68 18.16 -12.66 0.37
CA ARG A 68 18.70 -13.74 -0.49
C ARG A 68 19.89 -14.45 0.14
N LYS A 69 20.82 -13.70 0.77
CA LYS A 69 22.01 -14.25 1.40
C LYS A 69 21.67 -15.06 2.65
N THR A 70 20.81 -14.54 3.50
CA THR A 70 20.51 -15.17 4.80
C THR A 70 19.44 -16.24 4.69
N LYS A 71 18.50 -16.10 3.77
CA LYS A 71 17.27 -16.90 3.66
C LYS A 71 16.50 -16.95 4.99
N GLN A 72 16.52 -15.86 5.73
CA GLN A 72 15.86 -15.71 7.03
C GLN A 72 14.80 -14.60 6.97
N SER A 73 13.92 -14.58 7.99
CA SER A 73 13.04 -13.44 8.23
C SER A 73 13.85 -12.23 8.70
N PRO A 74 13.34 -10.98 8.58
CA PRO A 74 14.03 -9.79 9.07
C PRO A 74 14.53 -9.94 10.51
N LEU A 75 13.73 -10.58 11.39
CA LEU A 75 14.05 -10.78 12.80
C LEU A 75 15.40 -11.49 13.03
N THR A 76 15.72 -12.48 12.20
CA THR A 76 16.90 -13.33 12.38
C THR A 76 17.97 -13.10 11.32
N ALA A 77 17.66 -12.39 10.23
CA ALA A 77 18.57 -12.17 9.13
C ALA A 77 19.85 -11.41 9.54
N TYR A 78 19.67 -10.36 10.34
CA TYR A 78 20.80 -9.54 10.78
C TYR A 78 21.71 -10.27 11.76
N THR A 79 21.15 -11.04 12.70
CA THR A 79 21.94 -11.90 13.60
C THR A 79 22.76 -12.93 12.84
N LYS A 80 22.19 -13.49 11.74
CA LYS A 80 22.93 -14.45 10.91
C LYS A 80 24.09 -13.83 10.14
N LEU A 81 24.03 -12.54 9.86
CA LEU A 81 25.13 -11.81 9.24
C LEU A 81 26.23 -11.46 10.24
N HIS A 82 25.82 -11.02 11.43
CA HIS A 82 26.73 -10.68 12.52
C HIS A 82 25.96 -10.55 13.84
N ASP A 83 26.42 -11.20 14.91
CA ASP A 83 25.71 -11.29 16.18
C ASP A 83 25.34 -9.94 16.80
N LYS A 84 26.20 -8.94 16.66
CA LYS A 84 25.99 -7.59 17.20
C LYS A 84 24.85 -6.82 16.53
N TRP A 85 24.41 -7.22 15.34
CA TRP A 85 23.39 -6.51 14.56
C TRP A 85 21.97 -7.07 14.73
N GLY A 86 21.77 -8.02 15.65
CA GLY A 86 20.46 -8.63 15.91
C GLY A 86 19.37 -7.62 16.30
N PHE A 87 19.74 -6.51 16.95
CA PHE A 87 18.78 -5.46 17.34
C PHE A 87 18.10 -4.79 16.13
N LEU A 88 18.78 -4.70 14.98
CA LEU A 88 18.17 -4.16 13.75
C LEU A 88 17.04 -5.06 13.26
N GLY A 89 17.17 -6.37 13.40
CA GLY A 89 16.10 -7.32 13.08
C GLY A 89 14.88 -7.14 13.97
N ALA A 90 15.08 -6.90 15.26
CA ALA A 90 14.00 -6.62 16.19
C ALA A 90 13.26 -5.31 15.81
N ILE A 91 14.00 -4.22 15.57
CA ILE A 91 13.41 -2.94 15.13
C ILE A 91 12.64 -3.12 13.83
N ALA A 92 13.24 -3.76 12.80
CA ALA A 92 12.59 -4.01 11.52
C ALA A 92 11.31 -4.86 11.64
N SER A 93 11.21 -5.71 12.67
CA SER A 93 10.04 -6.55 12.90
C SER A 93 8.94 -5.86 13.71
N ILE A 94 9.30 -4.93 14.60
CA ILE A 94 8.33 -4.16 15.40
C ILE A 94 7.55 -3.17 14.54
N ILE A 95 8.18 -2.55 13.55
CA ILE A 95 7.54 -1.53 12.69
C ILE A 95 6.25 -2.05 12.03
N PRO A 96 6.23 -3.19 11.32
CA PRO A 96 5.01 -3.75 10.75
C PRO A 96 3.93 -4.06 11.79
N VAL A 97 4.32 -4.50 12.99
CA VAL A 97 3.36 -4.81 14.07
C VAL A 97 2.63 -3.55 14.54
N ILE A 98 3.33 -2.42 14.65
CA ILE A 98 2.72 -1.14 15.03
C ILE A 98 1.85 -0.57 13.89
N ILE A 99 2.29 -0.72 12.64
CA ILE A 99 1.59 -0.15 11.48
C ILE A 99 0.34 -0.97 11.11
N MET A 100 0.33 -2.28 11.33
CA MET A 100 -0.75 -3.16 10.91
C MET A 100 -2.15 -2.74 11.42
N PRO A 101 -2.38 -2.42 12.70
CA PRO A 101 -3.69 -1.97 13.18
C PRO A 101 -4.19 -0.70 12.47
N TYR A 102 -3.28 0.25 12.26
CA TYR A 102 -3.59 1.48 11.52
C TYR A 102 -4.02 1.19 10.08
N TYR A 103 -3.28 0.33 9.36
CA TYR A 103 -3.64 -0.05 7.99
C TYR A 103 -4.96 -0.83 7.92
N CYS A 104 -5.23 -1.71 8.87
CA CYS A 104 -6.50 -2.45 8.93
C CYS A 104 -7.68 -1.51 9.21
N THR A 105 -7.50 -0.48 10.03
CA THR A 105 -8.54 0.51 10.29
C THR A 105 -8.88 1.29 9.01
N ILE A 106 -7.86 1.83 8.32
CA ILE A 106 -8.09 2.54 7.06
C ILE A 106 -8.61 1.59 5.97
N GLY A 107 -8.13 0.35 5.94
CA GLY A 107 -8.65 -0.70 5.06
C GLY A 107 -10.16 -0.93 5.28
N GLY A 108 -10.61 -0.91 6.53
CA GLY A 108 -12.02 -0.95 6.88
C GLY A 108 -12.80 0.24 6.31
N TRP A 109 -12.24 1.45 6.34
CA TRP A 109 -12.87 2.63 5.72
C TRP A 109 -13.01 2.46 4.19
N VAL A 110 -11.98 1.94 3.54
CA VAL A 110 -12.03 1.65 2.10
C VAL A 110 -13.12 0.60 1.80
N VAL A 111 -13.26 -0.43 2.63
CA VAL A 111 -14.34 -1.42 2.50
C VAL A 111 -15.73 -0.75 2.60
N LYS A 112 -15.93 0.18 3.55
CA LYS A 112 -17.20 0.95 3.64
C LYS A 112 -17.48 1.68 2.35
N TYR A 113 -16.53 2.47 1.86
CA TYR A 113 -16.72 3.24 0.62
C TYR A 113 -16.92 2.33 -0.59
N PHE A 114 -16.20 1.21 -0.67
CA PHE A 114 -16.42 0.23 -1.74
C PHE A 114 -17.86 -0.25 -1.80
N PHE A 115 -18.46 -0.60 -0.67
CA PHE A 115 -19.86 -1.01 -0.63
C PHE A 115 -20.83 0.12 -0.95
N VAL A 116 -20.56 1.33 -0.49
CA VAL A 116 -21.40 2.51 -0.78
C VAL A 116 -21.43 2.78 -2.29
N PHE A 117 -20.30 2.74 -2.96
CA PHE A 117 -20.25 2.91 -4.42
C PHE A 117 -20.85 1.71 -5.17
N LEU A 118 -20.62 0.49 -4.70
CA LEU A 118 -21.16 -0.72 -5.31
C LEU A 118 -22.69 -0.77 -5.28
N THR A 119 -23.27 -0.23 -4.22
CA THR A 119 -24.76 -0.18 -4.03
C THR A 119 -25.41 1.05 -4.69
N GLY A 120 -24.65 1.87 -5.40
CA GLY A 120 -25.17 3.05 -6.10
C GLY A 120 -25.38 4.29 -5.22
N HIS A 121 -24.95 4.25 -3.96
CA HIS A 121 -25.07 5.35 -3.00
C HIS A 121 -23.83 6.26 -2.97
N GLY A 122 -23.06 6.30 -4.07
CA GLY A 122 -21.84 7.10 -4.14
C GLY A 122 -22.06 8.61 -3.92
N ALA A 123 -23.23 9.13 -4.27
CA ALA A 123 -23.59 10.53 -4.00
C ALA A 123 -23.66 10.86 -2.50
N ASP A 124 -24.07 9.89 -1.68
CA ASP A 124 -24.15 10.07 -0.23
C ASP A 124 -22.75 10.21 0.39
N ALA A 125 -21.74 9.55 -0.21
CA ALA A 125 -20.35 9.65 0.24
C ALA A 125 -19.74 11.05 0.05
N ALA A 126 -20.32 11.88 -0.82
CA ALA A 126 -19.88 13.26 -1.06
C ALA A 126 -20.55 14.27 -0.10
N GLN A 127 -21.49 13.84 0.73
CA GLN A 127 -22.19 14.72 1.68
C GLN A 127 -21.28 15.05 2.87
N ASP A 128 -21.36 16.29 3.33
CA ASP A 128 -20.69 16.72 4.55
C ASP A 128 -21.16 15.88 5.75
N GLY A 129 -20.20 15.38 6.51
CA GLY A 129 -20.50 14.56 7.69
C GLY A 129 -20.65 13.05 7.44
N PHE A 130 -20.72 12.57 6.21
CA PHE A 130 -20.82 11.13 5.92
C PHE A 130 -19.67 10.33 6.56
N PHE A 131 -18.44 10.75 6.34
CA PHE A 131 -17.28 10.09 6.93
C PHE A 131 -17.28 10.19 8.46
N THR A 132 -17.55 11.37 9.00
CA THR A 132 -17.63 11.56 10.46
C THR A 132 -18.71 10.71 11.10
N GLY A 133 -19.90 10.64 10.49
CA GLY A 133 -20.99 9.77 10.94
C GLY A 133 -20.58 8.30 10.95
N PHE A 134 -19.88 7.86 9.91
CA PHE A 134 -19.36 6.49 9.84
C PHE A 134 -18.34 6.20 10.95
N ILE A 135 -17.29 7.01 11.11
CA ILE A 135 -16.22 6.73 12.09
C ILE A 135 -16.66 6.88 13.54
N THR A 136 -17.73 7.65 13.81
CA THR A 136 -18.30 7.80 15.15
C THR A 136 -19.38 6.78 15.46
N SER A 137 -19.83 5.99 14.47
CA SER A 137 -20.79 4.93 14.71
C SER A 137 -20.14 3.79 15.52
N GLN A 138 -20.92 3.16 16.37
CA GLN A 138 -20.40 2.15 17.30
C GLN A 138 -19.95 0.86 16.61
N TRP A 139 -20.67 0.41 15.59
CA TRP A 139 -20.47 -0.91 15.00
C TRP A 139 -19.91 -0.93 13.58
N GLU A 140 -20.25 0.06 12.76
CA GLU A 140 -19.87 0.06 11.36
C GLU A 140 -18.34 0.01 11.12
N PRO A 141 -17.51 0.83 11.80
CA PRO A 141 -16.06 0.77 11.63
C PRO A 141 -15.48 -0.56 12.08
N ILE A 142 -16.05 -1.17 13.13
CA ILE A 142 -15.58 -2.46 13.65
C ILE A 142 -15.90 -3.57 12.65
N ILE A 143 -17.11 -3.60 12.10
CA ILE A 143 -17.52 -4.61 11.12
C ILE A 143 -16.63 -4.53 9.87
N THR A 144 -16.45 -3.34 9.32
CA THR A 144 -15.62 -3.14 8.12
C THR A 144 -14.14 -3.44 8.37
N PHE A 145 -13.62 -3.09 9.54
CA PHE A 145 -12.29 -3.49 10.00
C PHE A 145 -12.13 -5.02 10.02
N VAL A 146 -13.08 -5.73 10.64
CA VAL A 146 -13.05 -7.20 10.73
C VAL A 146 -13.13 -7.83 9.35
N ILE A 147 -13.97 -7.32 8.45
CA ILE A 147 -14.05 -7.80 7.06
C ILE A 147 -12.69 -7.65 6.37
N PHE A 148 -12.08 -6.46 6.44
CA PHE A 148 -10.76 -6.21 5.82
C PHE A 148 -9.69 -7.12 6.41
N LEU A 149 -9.65 -7.25 7.75
CA LEU A 149 -8.69 -8.10 8.45
C LEU A 149 -8.87 -9.57 8.06
N ALA A 150 -10.11 -10.07 7.99
CA ALA A 150 -10.39 -11.46 7.63
C ALA A 150 -9.95 -11.79 6.20
N VAL A 151 -10.23 -10.90 5.23
CA VAL A 151 -9.81 -11.07 3.83
C VAL A 151 -8.28 -11.05 3.74
N SER A 152 -7.63 -10.09 4.40
CA SER A 152 -6.17 -9.98 4.42
C SER A 152 -5.52 -11.20 5.07
N ALA A 153 -6.03 -11.65 6.21
CA ALA A 153 -5.56 -12.84 6.91
C ALA A 153 -5.73 -14.10 6.05
N PHE A 154 -6.86 -14.25 5.36
CA PHE A 154 -7.09 -15.36 4.45
C PHE A 154 -6.06 -15.42 3.30
N ILE A 155 -5.76 -14.26 2.69
CA ILE A 155 -4.75 -14.17 1.62
C ILE A 155 -3.37 -14.58 2.16
N VAL A 156 -2.98 -14.05 3.32
CA VAL A 156 -1.68 -14.35 3.94
C VAL A 156 -1.61 -15.82 4.37
N PHE A 157 -2.69 -16.36 4.92
CA PHE A 157 -2.76 -17.76 5.33
C PHE A 157 -2.55 -18.75 4.17
N ARG A 158 -2.95 -18.38 2.94
CA ARG A 158 -2.68 -19.17 1.73
C ARG A 158 -1.20 -19.19 1.32
N GLY A 159 -0.37 -18.39 1.99
CA GLY A 159 1.07 -18.35 1.79
C GLY A 159 1.51 -17.44 0.63
N VAL A 160 2.82 -17.40 0.39
CA VAL A 160 3.42 -16.46 -0.55
C VAL A 160 2.94 -16.71 -1.99
N ASN A 161 3.03 -17.93 -2.50
CA ASN A 161 2.74 -18.21 -3.91
C ASN A 161 1.26 -18.19 -4.23
N LYS A 162 0.45 -18.92 -3.45
CA LYS A 162 -0.99 -19.11 -3.70
C LYS A 162 -1.84 -17.98 -3.13
N GLY A 163 -1.32 -17.24 -2.17
CA GLY A 163 -1.99 -16.11 -1.56
C GLY A 163 -1.47 -14.79 -2.14
N ILE A 164 -0.33 -14.33 -1.64
CA ILE A 164 0.19 -12.98 -1.92
C ILE A 164 0.51 -12.81 -3.43
N GLU A 165 1.32 -13.69 -4.00
CA GLU A 165 1.74 -13.57 -5.41
C GLU A 165 0.54 -13.69 -6.37
N SER A 166 -0.35 -14.68 -6.15
CA SER A 166 -1.52 -14.87 -6.99
C SER A 166 -2.48 -13.69 -6.94
N THR A 167 -2.71 -13.14 -5.76
CA THR A 167 -3.57 -11.96 -5.56
C THR A 167 -2.94 -10.71 -6.20
N SER A 168 -1.64 -10.50 -6.00
CA SER A 168 -0.93 -9.35 -6.59
C SER A 168 -0.91 -9.39 -8.12
N LYS A 169 -0.79 -10.56 -8.73
CA LYS A 169 -0.85 -10.72 -10.19
C LYS A 169 -2.16 -10.24 -10.81
N ILE A 170 -3.24 -10.29 -10.06
CA ILE A 170 -4.57 -9.84 -10.52
C ILE A 170 -4.79 -8.37 -10.13
N ILE A 171 -4.58 -8.03 -8.87
CA ILE A 171 -4.92 -6.71 -8.35
C ILE A 171 -4.01 -5.61 -8.90
N MET A 172 -2.70 -5.87 -9.06
CA MET A 172 -1.77 -4.84 -9.50
C MET A 172 -2.02 -4.33 -10.92
N PRO A 173 -2.26 -5.18 -11.94
CA PRO A 173 -2.65 -4.70 -13.26
C PRO A 173 -3.97 -3.92 -13.26
N ILE A 174 -4.97 -4.38 -12.50
CA ILE A 174 -6.26 -3.68 -12.35
C ILE A 174 -6.04 -2.29 -11.76
N LEU A 175 -5.26 -2.21 -10.67
CA LEU A 175 -4.93 -0.95 -10.02
C LEU A 175 -4.21 0.01 -10.98
N LEU A 176 -3.26 -0.49 -11.78
CA LEU A 176 -2.55 0.31 -12.78
C LEU A 176 -3.52 0.91 -13.81
N VAL A 177 -4.42 0.08 -14.36
CA VAL A 177 -5.43 0.54 -15.32
C VAL A 177 -6.36 1.58 -14.69
N MET A 178 -6.80 1.37 -13.45
CA MET A 178 -7.63 2.33 -12.73
C MET A 178 -6.91 3.67 -12.50
N ILE A 179 -5.65 3.64 -12.07
CA ILE A 179 -4.86 4.87 -11.86
C ILE A 179 -4.67 5.63 -13.17
N LEU A 180 -4.34 4.93 -14.26
CA LEU A 180 -4.23 5.56 -15.59
C LEU A 180 -5.55 6.14 -16.05
N GLY A 181 -6.66 5.43 -15.83
CA GLY A 181 -8.00 5.93 -16.12
C GLY A 181 -8.35 7.21 -15.35
N ILE A 182 -8.07 7.23 -14.04
CA ILE A 182 -8.27 8.41 -13.20
C ILE A 182 -7.36 9.56 -13.67
N ALA A 183 -6.10 9.29 -14.00
CA ALA A 183 -5.17 10.30 -14.49
C ALA A 183 -5.65 10.94 -15.81
N ILE A 184 -6.10 10.12 -16.76
CA ILE A 184 -6.67 10.62 -18.03
C ILE A 184 -7.95 11.42 -17.77
N PHE A 185 -8.83 10.90 -16.91
CA PHE A 185 -10.07 11.60 -16.55
C PHE A 185 -9.78 12.94 -15.88
N SER A 186 -8.80 13.00 -14.98
CA SER A 186 -8.38 14.22 -14.29
C SER A 186 -7.95 15.33 -15.27
N LEU A 187 -7.28 14.98 -16.37
CA LEU A 187 -6.90 15.95 -17.42
C LEU A 187 -8.10 16.52 -18.18
N THR A 188 -9.26 15.87 -18.12
CA THR A 188 -10.49 16.38 -18.75
C THR A 188 -11.32 17.30 -17.84
N LEU A 189 -10.99 17.31 -16.55
CA LEU A 189 -11.70 18.17 -15.59
C LEU A 189 -11.34 19.62 -15.79
N LYS A 190 -12.35 20.47 -15.76
CA LYS A 190 -12.21 21.94 -15.78
C LYS A 190 -12.68 22.45 -14.43
N ASN A 191 -11.88 23.25 -13.80
CA ASN A 191 -12.24 23.95 -12.56
C ASN A 191 -12.03 25.43 -12.76
N THR A 192 -12.81 26.27 -12.07
CA THR A 192 -12.63 27.71 -12.06
C THR A 192 -11.87 28.07 -10.78
N ASN A 193 -10.73 28.73 -10.90
CA ASN A 193 -9.96 29.19 -9.75
C ASN A 193 -10.66 30.39 -9.08
N ASP A 194 -10.19 30.82 -7.93
CA ASP A 194 -10.72 31.95 -7.18
C ASP A 194 -10.64 33.29 -7.95
N ALA A 195 -9.84 33.36 -9.02
CA ALA A 195 -9.71 34.49 -9.92
C ALA A 195 -10.70 34.44 -11.10
N GLY A 196 -11.56 33.40 -11.19
CA GLY A 196 -12.54 33.24 -12.27
C GLY A 196 -11.97 32.64 -13.57
N GLU A 197 -10.72 32.20 -13.58
CA GLU A 197 -10.08 31.58 -14.74
C GLU A 197 -10.37 30.06 -14.78
N VAL A 198 -10.68 29.55 -15.98
CA VAL A 198 -10.86 28.10 -16.19
C VAL A 198 -9.50 27.42 -16.23
N VAL A 199 -9.21 26.63 -15.22
CA VAL A 199 -8.00 25.80 -15.13
C VAL A 199 -8.36 24.39 -15.51
N THR A 200 -7.58 23.80 -16.43
CA THR A 200 -7.66 22.36 -16.75
C THR A 200 -6.67 21.59 -15.89
N GLY A 201 -7.09 20.41 -15.42
CA GLY A 201 -6.27 19.50 -14.61
C GLY A 201 -5.05 18.93 -15.34
#